data_f9fd0189fe6bbbf588743ff461debca7
#
_entry.id   f9fd0189fe6bbbf588743ff461debca7
#
_cell.length_a   1.000
_cell.length_b   1.000
_cell.length_c   1.000
_cell.angle_alpha   90.00
_cell.angle_beta   90.00
_cell.angle_gamma   90.00
#
_symmetry.space_group_name_H-M   'P 1'
#
loop_
_entity.id
_entity.type
_entity.pdbx_description
1 polymer ?
#
loop_
_entity_poly.entity_id
_entity_poly.type
_entity_poly.pdbx_seq_one_letter_code
_entity_poly.pdbx_strand_id
1 'polypeptide(L)'
;MTSMTLLDLGTRPYPEVWELQRSLVEARSRGEIPDTLILVEHDHVITLGRKTSPENFKPLDVPVFQVERGGDATYHGPGQLVGYPIMKMEVPDVRNFVRSLEEVLILASRQFSIDAGRREKHTGVWVGEKKLASIGVAVTNWVTYHGFALNVNTEMSYFHLIKPCGLDPDTMTSMERLTGRRLEMVAVKREVVRSFSDVFRVDLVEGAPVRAHLRPTPQKKIN
;
A
#
# COMPACT_ATOMS: atom_id res chain seq x y z
N MET A 1 -18.70 8.30 14.44
CA MET A 1 -17.58 8.13 13.50
C MET A 1 -18.11 8.27 12.09
N THR A 2 -17.33 8.75 11.14
CA THR A 2 -17.76 8.83 9.73
C THR A 2 -17.66 7.44 9.12
N SER A 3 -18.67 7.02 8.35
CA SER A 3 -18.65 5.74 7.67
C SER A 3 -17.71 5.77 6.45
N MET A 4 -16.92 4.72 6.28
CA MET A 4 -15.98 4.55 5.17
C MET A 4 -16.14 3.14 4.58
N THR A 5 -16.07 3.00 3.26
CA THR A 5 -16.21 1.69 2.60
C THR A 5 -14.93 0.88 2.71
N LEU A 6 -15.03 -0.40 3.09
CA LEU A 6 -13.95 -1.37 3.01
C LEU A 6 -14.15 -2.27 1.79
N LEU A 7 -13.16 -2.34 0.90
CA LEU A 7 -13.12 -3.27 -0.23
C LEU A 7 -11.95 -4.25 -0.05
N ASP A 8 -12.21 -5.47 0.40
CA ASP A 8 -11.23 -6.56 0.35
C ASP A 8 -11.34 -7.26 -1.01
N LEU A 9 -10.33 -7.08 -1.85
CA LEU A 9 -10.32 -7.60 -3.22
C LEU A 9 -9.65 -8.98 -3.35
N GLY A 10 -9.13 -9.54 -2.24
CA GLY A 10 -8.31 -10.75 -2.32
C GLY A 10 -7.05 -10.53 -3.16
N THR A 11 -6.74 -11.43 -4.08
CA THR A 11 -5.62 -11.26 -5.02
C THR A 11 -6.12 -10.71 -6.35
N ARG A 12 -5.48 -9.64 -6.84
CA ARG A 12 -5.83 -8.98 -8.12
C ARG A 12 -4.59 -8.48 -8.85
N PRO A 13 -4.59 -8.50 -10.20
CA PRO A 13 -3.58 -7.85 -11.02
C PRO A 13 -3.47 -6.36 -10.70
N TYR A 14 -2.23 -5.85 -10.58
CA TYR A 14 -1.98 -4.45 -10.24
C TYR A 14 -2.69 -3.43 -11.14
N PRO A 15 -2.65 -3.56 -12.49
CA PRO A 15 -3.26 -2.55 -13.37
C PRO A 15 -4.78 -2.43 -13.19
N GLU A 16 -5.48 -3.52 -12.87
CA GLU A 16 -6.92 -3.49 -12.59
C GLU A 16 -7.24 -2.65 -11.34
N VAL A 17 -6.47 -2.85 -10.28
CA VAL A 17 -6.67 -2.12 -9.02
C VAL A 17 -6.20 -0.67 -9.15
N TRP A 18 -5.17 -0.39 -9.93
CA TRP A 18 -4.72 0.96 -10.22
C TRP A 18 -5.79 1.77 -10.96
N GLU A 19 -6.45 1.17 -11.96
CA GLU A 19 -7.57 1.81 -12.66
C GLU A 19 -8.77 2.01 -11.73
N LEU A 20 -9.08 1.03 -10.89
CA LEU A 20 -10.12 1.17 -9.87
C LEU A 20 -9.83 2.35 -8.94
N GLN A 21 -8.59 2.50 -8.46
CA GLN A 21 -8.20 3.64 -7.62
C GLN A 21 -8.49 4.98 -8.33
N ARG A 22 -8.10 5.13 -9.60
CA ARG A 22 -8.34 6.36 -10.38
C ARG A 22 -9.83 6.67 -10.49
N SER A 23 -10.63 5.68 -10.80
CA SER A 23 -12.08 5.78 -10.91
C SER A 23 -12.71 6.22 -9.57
N LEU A 24 -12.27 5.61 -8.46
CA LEU A 24 -12.74 5.99 -7.12
C LEU A 24 -12.28 7.40 -6.72
N VAL A 25 -11.07 7.82 -7.08
CA VAL A 25 -10.58 9.19 -6.85
C VAL A 25 -11.47 10.20 -7.57
N GLU A 26 -11.84 9.96 -8.83
CA GLU A 26 -12.73 10.82 -9.59
C GLU A 26 -14.12 10.90 -8.94
N ALA A 27 -14.74 9.77 -8.63
CA ALA A 27 -16.04 9.71 -7.99
C ALA A 27 -16.03 10.38 -6.60
N ARG A 28 -14.98 10.13 -5.81
CA ARG A 28 -14.83 10.78 -4.48
C ARG A 28 -14.58 12.27 -4.58
N SER A 29 -13.84 12.70 -5.60
CA SER A 29 -13.62 14.15 -5.85
C SER A 29 -14.92 14.89 -6.15
N ARG A 30 -15.88 14.23 -6.81
CA ARG A 30 -17.22 14.77 -7.07
C ARG A 30 -18.20 14.58 -5.90
N GLY A 31 -17.80 13.89 -4.83
CA GLY A 31 -18.66 13.61 -3.68
C GLY A 31 -19.72 12.51 -3.94
N GLU A 32 -19.56 11.71 -4.97
CA GLU A 32 -20.52 10.67 -5.38
C GLU A 32 -20.41 9.39 -4.52
N ILE A 33 -19.28 9.19 -3.88
CA ILE A 33 -19.01 8.04 -3.00
C ILE A 33 -18.38 8.49 -1.69
N PRO A 34 -18.50 7.70 -0.61
CA PRO A 34 -17.74 7.91 0.63
C PRO A 34 -16.25 7.62 0.44
N ASP A 35 -15.46 7.93 1.46
CA ASP A 35 -14.08 7.44 1.54
C ASP A 35 -14.04 5.91 1.47
N THR A 36 -12.97 5.36 0.87
CA THR A 36 -12.87 3.92 0.63
C THR A 36 -11.46 3.42 0.96
N LEU A 37 -11.37 2.36 1.75
CA LEU A 37 -10.12 1.60 1.95
C LEU A 37 -10.17 0.33 1.09
N ILE A 38 -9.22 0.19 0.19
CA ILE A 38 -8.99 -1.05 -0.56
C ILE A 38 -7.90 -1.85 0.15
N LEU A 39 -8.15 -3.14 0.41
CA LEU A 39 -7.14 -4.13 0.81
C LEU A 39 -7.00 -5.17 -0.29
N VAL A 40 -5.76 -5.50 -0.65
CA VAL A 40 -5.47 -6.38 -1.80
C VAL A 40 -4.09 -7.03 -1.66
N GLU A 41 -3.92 -8.19 -2.24
CA GLU A 41 -2.63 -8.78 -2.61
C GLU A 41 -2.47 -8.69 -4.12
N HIS A 42 -1.26 -8.43 -4.61
CA HIS A 42 -0.98 -8.40 -6.06
C HIS A 42 -0.15 -9.61 -6.50
N ASP A 43 -0.23 -9.94 -7.77
CA ASP A 43 0.79 -10.75 -8.44
C ASP A 43 2.12 -9.99 -8.44
N HIS A 44 3.22 -10.67 -8.78
CA HIS A 44 4.54 -10.05 -8.83
C HIS A 44 4.55 -8.84 -9.76
N VAL A 45 4.85 -7.67 -9.21
CA VAL A 45 4.89 -6.41 -9.96
C VAL A 45 5.86 -5.42 -9.30
N ILE A 46 6.53 -4.62 -10.12
CA ILE A 46 7.34 -3.49 -9.67
C ILE A 46 6.64 -2.19 -10.06
N THR A 47 6.56 -1.26 -9.13
CA THR A 47 6.06 0.08 -9.39
C THR A 47 7.15 1.11 -9.19
N LEU A 48 7.29 2.01 -10.16
CA LEU A 48 8.25 3.10 -10.15
C LEU A 48 7.53 4.38 -9.76
N GLY A 49 7.91 4.96 -8.62
CA GLY A 49 7.39 6.24 -8.17
C GLY A 49 8.04 7.43 -8.87
N ARG A 50 7.60 8.65 -8.55
CA ARG A 50 8.07 9.88 -9.21
C ARG A 50 9.56 10.19 -9.02
N LYS A 51 10.22 9.57 -8.04
CA LYS A 51 11.66 9.78 -7.77
C LYS A 51 12.54 8.64 -8.31
N THR A 52 11.96 7.68 -9.04
CA THR A 52 12.74 6.55 -9.55
C THR A 52 13.66 6.99 -10.66
N SER A 53 14.96 6.72 -10.48
CA SER A 53 15.97 6.83 -11.54
C SER A 53 16.01 5.54 -12.36
N PRO A 54 16.20 5.59 -13.70
CA PRO A 54 16.32 4.41 -14.56
C PRO A 54 17.39 3.39 -14.11
N GLU A 55 18.39 3.84 -13.39
CA GLU A 55 19.49 3.01 -12.83
C GLU A 55 19.06 2.18 -11.59
N ASN A 56 17.88 2.45 -11.05
CA ASN A 56 17.39 1.81 -9.82
C ASN A 56 16.67 0.49 -10.05
N PHE A 57 16.58 0.02 -11.28
CA PHE A 57 16.04 -1.30 -11.58
C PHE A 57 16.77 -1.95 -12.77
N LYS A 58 16.78 -3.28 -12.79
CA LYS A 58 17.34 -4.07 -13.88
C LYS A 58 16.21 -4.51 -14.83
N PRO A 59 16.49 -4.84 -16.10
CA PRO A 59 15.51 -5.52 -16.96
C PRO A 59 15.02 -6.79 -16.27
N LEU A 60 13.69 -7.01 -16.25
CA LEU A 60 13.07 -8.00 -15.36
C LEU A 60 12.01 -8.81 -16.09
N ASP A 61 11.86 -10.07 -15.66
CA ASP A 61 10.73 -10.94 -16.02
C ASP A 61 9.45 -10.63 -15.21
N VAL A 62 9.46 -9.52 -14.46
CA VAL A 62 8.34 -9.04 -13.63
C VAL A 62 7.76 -7.77 -14.27
N PRO A 63 6.42 -7.65 -14.40
CA PRO A 63 5.79 -6.43 -14.92
C PRO A 63 6.20 -5.17 -14.16
N VAL A 64 6.46 -4.09 -14.90
CA VAL A 64 6.91 -2.80 -14.34
C VAL A 64 5.93 -1.69 -14.77
N PHE A 65 5.48 -0.87 -13.82
CA PHE A 65 4.59 0.26 -14.07
C PHE A 65 5.15 1.56 -13.49
N GLN A 66 5.18 2.60 -14.32
CA GLN A 66 5.44 3.97 -13.86
C GLN A 66 4.15 4.54 -13.29
N VAL A 67 4.21 5.04 -12.05
CA VAL A 67 3.01 5.48 -11.32
C VAL A 67 3.21 6.83 -10.61
N GLU A 68 2.11 7.45 -10.19
CA GLU A 68 2.07 8.82 -9.68
C GLU A 68 2.46 8.97 -8.21
N ARG A 69 2.62 7.86 -7.45
CA ARG A 69 2.95 7.93 -6.03
C ARG A 69 4.31 8.61 -5.75
N GLY A 70 4.42 9.16 -4.58
CA GLY A 70 5.71 9.59 -4.04
C GLY A 70 6.67 8.41 -3.81
N GLY A 71 7.94 8.74 -3.63
CA GLY A 71 9.00 7.75 -3.40
C GLY A 71 9.59 7.18 -4.69
N ASP A 72 10.36 6.13 -4.53
CA ASP A 72 11.17 5.45 -5.55
C ASP A 72 10.54 4.10 -5.94
N ALA A 73 11.32 3.20 -6.54
CA ALA A 73 10.89 1.85 -6.89
C ALA A 73 10.43 1.07 -5.66
N THR A 74 9.38 0.26 -5.81
CA THR A 74 9.00 -0.77 -4.85
C THR A 74 8.46 -2.01 -5.57
N TYR A 75 8.43 -3.11 -4.83
CA TYR A 75 7.91 -4.39 -5.29
C TYR A 75 6.60 -4.70 -4.55
N HIS A 76 5.66 -5.33 -5.27
CA HIS A 76 4.48 -5.97 -4.72
C HIS A 76 4.42 -7.41 -5.20
N GLY A 77 3.87 -8.30 -4.36
CA GLY A 77 3.71 -9.70 -4.70
C GLY A 77 2.92 -10.49 -3.66
N PRO A 78 2.70 -11.78 -3.90
CA PRO A 78 1.98 -12.66 -2.98
C PRO A 78 2.54 -12.62 -1.56
N GLY A 79 1.63 -12.66 -0.59
CA GLY A 79 1.99 -12.55 0.83
C GLY A 79 2.27 -11.13 1.31
N GLN A 80 2.14 -10.10 0.45
CA GLN A 80 2.22 -8.70 0.83
C GLN A 80 0.82 -8.10 0.92
N LEU A 81 0.44 -7.57 2.08
CA LEU A 81 -0.82 -6.84 2.23
C LEU A 81 -0.64 -5.40 1.74
N VAL A 82 -1.36 -5.05 0.69
CA VAL A 82 -1.38 -3.69 0.14
C VAL A 82 -2.69 -3.00 0.51
N GLY A 83 -2.60 -1.76 0.98
CA GLY A 83 -3.75 -0.94 1.32
C GLY A 83 -3.75 0.39 0.60
N TYR A 84 -4.87 0.71 -0.04
CA TYR A 84 -5.08 1.96 -0.77
C TYR A 84 -6.25 2.76 -0.17
N PRO A 85 -5.98 3.72 0.73
CA PRO A 85 -7.00 4.63 1.24
C PRO A 85 -7.31 5.73 0.20
N ILE A 86 -8.52 5.72 -0.31
CA ILE A 86 -9.08 6.75 -1.20
C ILE A 86 -9.92 7.68 -0.31
N MET A 87 -9.31 8.74 0.17
CA MET A 87 -9.89 9.62 1.19
C MET A 87 -9.80 11.08 0.79
N LYS A 88 -10.88 11.82 0.99
CA LYS A 88 -10.87 13.29 0.85
C LYS A 88 -10.21 13.89 2.08
N MET A 89 -9.12 14.60 1.87
CA MET A 89 -8.43 15.34 2.93
C MET A 89 -9.14 16.67 3.17
N GLU A 90 -9.76 16.83 4.33
CA GLU A 90 -10.34 18.12 4.74
C GLU A 90 -9.25 19.17 5.06
N VAL A 91 -8.19 18.71 5.72
CA VAL A 91 -6.98 19.50 5.95
C VAL A 91 -5.88 18.98 5.03
N PRO A 92 -5.30 19.83 4.16
CA PRO A 92 -4.26 19.45 3.19
C PRO A 92 -2.91 19.15 3.84
N ASP A 93 -2.80 18.09 4.64
CA ASP A 93 -1.58 17.68 5.33
C ASP A 93 -1.20 16.23 4.98
N VAL A 94 -0.54 16.08 3.82
CA VAL A 94 -0.05 14.78 3.34
C VAL A 94 0.96 14.15 4.32
N ARG A 95 1.74 14.97 5.03
CA ARG A 95 2.74 14.46 5.98
C ARG A 95 2.06 13.80 7.18
N ASN A 96 1.04 14.44 7.72
CA ASN A 96 0.26 13.87 8.83
C ASN A 96 -0.52 12.62 8.38
N PHE A 97 -1.07 12.62 7.17
CA PHE A 97 -1.72 11.45 6.58
C PHE A 97 -0.78 10.25 6.49
N VAL A 98 0.45 10.45 5.99
CA VAL A 98 1.47 9.39 5.92
C VAL A 98 1.84 8.90 7.33
N ARG A 99 1.98 9.81 8.30
CA ARG A 99 2.23 9.44 9.72
C ARG A 99 1.10 8.64 10.33
N SER A 100 -0.15 8.95 9.96
CA SER A 100 -1.31 8.16 10.39
C SER A 100 -1.28 6.75 9.80
N LEU A 101 -0.89 6.57 8.53
CA LEU A 101 -0.69 5.25 7.93
C LEU A 101 0.44 4.45 8.62
N GLU A 102 1.53 5.12 8.99
CA GLU A 102 2.60 4.49 9.79
C GLU A 102 2.04 3.99 11.13
N GLU A 103 1.24 4.82 11.82
CA GLU A 103 0.64 4.45 13.11
C GLU A 103 -0.28 3.23 12.98
N VAL A 104 -1.14 3.19 11.95
CA VAL A 104 -1.99 2.03 11.65
C VAL A 104 -1.17 0.74 11.60
N LEU A 105 -0.09 0.75 10.84
CA LEU A 105 0.74 -0.43 10.65
C LEU A 105 1.57 -0.80 11.89
N ILE A 106 1.99 0.19 12.67
CA ILE A 106 2.68 -0.02 13.95
C ILE A 106 1.74 -0.71 14.94
N LEU A 107 0.51 -0.18 15.10
CA LEU A 107 -0.49 -0.75 16.00
C LEU A 107 -0.90 -2.17 15.57
N ALA A 108 -1.12 -2.39 14.27
CA ALA A 108 -1.42 -3.71 13.74
C ALA A 108 -0.27 -4.71 13.98
N SER A 109 0.99 -4.29 13.81
CA SER A 109 2.16 -5.15 14.03
C SER A 109 2.32 -5.59 15.48
N ARG A 110 1.97 -4.72 16.43
CA ARG A 110 2.01 -5.04 17.88
C ARG A 110 1.14 -6.23 18.26
N GLN A 111 0.03 -6.45 17.56
CA GLN A 111 -0.86 -7.60 17.80
C GLN A 111 -0.19 -8.95 17.49
N PHE A 112 0.92 -8.91 16.76
CA PHE A 112 1.75 -10.06 16.42
C PHE A 112 3.09 -10.08 17.17
N SER A 113 3.19 -9.31 18.27
CA SER A 113 4.39 -9.17 19.09
C SER A 113 5.60 -8.60 18.32
N ILE A 114 5.35 -7.79 17.30
CA ILE A 114 6.38 -7.10 16.54
C ILE A 114 6.48 -5.66 17.06
N ASP A 115 7.62 -5.31 17.66
CA ASP A 115 7.92 -3.96 18.14
C ASP A 115 8.38 -3.08 16.96
N ALA A 116 7.41 -2.62 16.20
CA ALA A 116 7.62 -1.77 15.04
C ALA A 116 7.53 -0.29 15.40
N GLY A 117 8.25 0.54 14.66
CA GLY A 117 8.27 1.99 14.89
C GLY A 117 8.59 2.77 13.61
N ARG A 118 8.84 4.07 13.81
CA ARG A 118 9.28 5.00 12.77
C ARG A 118 10.79 5.16 12.79
N ARG A 119 11.36 5.50 11.64
CA ARG A 119 12.76 5.89 11.53
C ARG A 119 12.87 7.30 10.99
N GLU A 120 13.68 8.14 11.61
CA GLU A 120 13.93 9.50 11.10
C GLU A 120 14.41 9.46 9.64
N LYS A 121 13.94 10.41 8.83
CA LYS A 121 14.29 10.60 7.41
C LYS A 121 13.87 9.46 6.46
N HIS A 122 13.25 8.39 6.97
CA HIS A 122 12.85 7.24 6.15
C HIS A 122 11.36 6.89 6.36
N THR A 123 10.51 7.33 5.45
CA THR A 123 9.07 6.99 5.46
C THR A 123 8.86 5.48 5.41
N GLY A 124 7.93 5.00 6.24
CA GLY A 124 7.55 3.58 6.37
C GLY A 124 7.62 3.07 7.80
N VAL A 125 7.42 1.78 7.97
CA VAL A 125 7.42 1.13 9.28
C VAL A 125 8.65 0.23 9.40
N TRP A 126 9.31 0.29 10.56
CA TRP A 126 10.62 -0.30 10.78
C TRP A 126 10.66 -1.14 12.05
N VAL A 127 11.50 -2.16 12.06
CA VAL A 127 11.87 -2.94 13.24
C VAL A 127 13.40 -2.92 13.33
N GLY A 128 13.94 -2.12 14.25
CA GLY A 128 15.37 -1.80 14.26
C GLY A 128 15.78 -1.19 12.92
N GLU A 129 16.78 -1.78 12.28
CA GLU A 129 17.32 -1.34 10.98
C GLU A 129 16.56 -1.94 9.78
N LYS A 130 15.56 -2.79 9.99
CA LYS A 130 14.82 -3.48 8.94
C LYS A 130 13.49 -2.81 8.64
N LYS A 131 13.18 -2.61 7.35
CA LYS A 131 11.94 -2.00 6.87
C LYS A 131 10.87 -3.06 6.68
N LEU A 132 9.82 -2.98 7.48
CA LEU A 132 8.68 -3.90 7.45
C LEU A 132 7.61 -3.48 6.44
N ALA A 133 7.37 -2.16 6.32
CA ALA A 133 6.36 -1.65 5.41
C ALA A 133 6.83 -0.40 4.66
N SER A 134 6.42 -0.31 3.40
CA SER A 134 6.62 0.86 2.55
C SER A 134 5.35 1.68 2.45
N ILE A 135 5.49 3.01 2.37
CA ILE A 135 4.37 3.93 2.20
C ILE A 135 4.71 4.92 1.09
N GLY A 136 3.80 5.04 0.14
CA GLY A 136 3.90 5.99 -0.95
C GLY A 136 2.51 6.38 -1.44
N VAL A 137 2.13 7.65 -1.26
CA VAL A 137 0.82 8.16 -1.61
C VAL A 137 0.91 9.15 -2.77
N ALA A 138 -0.19 9.35 -3.46
CA ALA A 138 -0.44 10.46 -4.35
C ALA A 138 -1.74 11.16 -3.94
N VAL A 139 -1.91 12.41 -4.39
CA VAL A 139 -3.09 13.22 -4.09
C VAL A 139 -3.53 13.93 -5.36
N THR A 140 -4.81 13.83 -5.68
CA THR A 140 -5.46 14.57 -6.77
C THR A 140 -6.76 15.17 -6.24
N ASN A 141 -6.95 16.46 -6.43
CA ASN A 141 -8.12 17.20 -5.89
C ASN A 141 -8.33 16.99 -4.38
N TRP A 142 -7.24 16.87 -3.63
CA TRP A 142 -7.22 16.53 -2.21
C TRP A 142 -7.85 15.17 -1.86
N VAL A 143 -7.94 14.27 -2.82
CA VAL A 143 -8.26 12.85 -2.61
C VAL A 143 -6.98 12.04 -2.72
N THR A 144 -6.71 11.21 -1.70
CA THR A 144 -5.55 10.33 -1.64
C THR A 144 -5.76 9.08 -2.51
N TYR A 145 -4.67 8.50 -3.01
CA TYR A 145 -4.62 7.17 -3.63
C TYR A 145 -3.21 6.59 -3.53
N HIS A 146 -3.00 5.36 -3.99
CA HIS A 146 -1.91 4.54 -3.51
C HIS A 146 -1.95 4.43 -1.97
N GLY A 147 -0.88 4.12 -1.29
CA GLY A 147 -0.94 3.96 0.16
C GLY A 147 0.23 3.20 0.74
N PHE A 148 -0.01 2.01 1.30
CA PHE A 148 1.00 1.22 1.98
C PHE A 148 1.13 -0.20 1.44
N ALA A 149 2.29 -0.80 1.68
CA ALA A 149 2.57 -2.20 1.42
C ALA A 149 3.27 -2.80 2.66
N LEU A 150 2.56 -3.68 3.36
CA LEU A 150 3.03 -4.40 4.55
C LEU A 150 3.52 -5.79 4.14
N ASN A 151 4.78 -6.07 4.37
CA ASN A 151 5.36 -7.37 4.10
C ASN A 151 4.93 -8.37 5.19
N VAL A 152 3.95 -9.22 4.90
CA VAL A 152 3.45 -10.24 5.84
C VAL A 152 4.22 -11.54 5.67
N ASN A 153 3.95 -12.26 4.57
CA ASN A 153 4.63 -13.50 4.18
C ASN A 153 5.32 -13.33 2.81
N THR A 154 5.79 -12.13 2.55
CA THR A 154 6.31 -11.70 1.25
C THR A 154 7.62 -12.39 0.94
N GLU A 155 7.77 -12.87 -0.30
CA GLU A 155 9.06 -13.38 -0.80
C GLU A 155 10.05 -12.22 -0.98
N MET A 156 11.02 -12.14 -0.06
CA MET A 156 11.91 -10.98 0.05
C MET A 156 13.00 -10.94 -1.04
N SER A 157 13.25 -12.04 -1.74
CA SER A 157 14.27 -12.10 -2.81
C SER A 157 13.96 -11.15 -3.97
N TYR A 158 12.69 -10.88 -4.24
CA TYR A 158 12.27 -9.95 -5.28
C TYR A 158 12.68 -8.48 -5.03
N PHE A 159 12.96 -8.11 -3.78
CA PHE A 159 13.49 -6.77 -3.50
C PHE A 159 14.92 -6.56 -4.05
N HIS A 160 15.67 -7.62 -4.32
CA HIS A 160 16.99 -7.53 -4.95
C HIS A 160 16.94 -7.14 -6.45
N LEU A 161 15.74 -7.14 -7.05
CA LEU A 161 15.53 -6.67 -8.41
C LEU A 161 15.53 -5.14 -8.52
N ILE A 162 15.41 -4.44 -7.41
CA ILE A 162 15.31 -2.98 -7.33
C ILE A 162 16.26 -2.44 -6.25
N LYS A 163 16.45 -1.11 -6.24
CA LYS A 163 17.02 -0.40 -5.08
C LYS A 163 15.87 0.33 -4.36
N PRO A 164 15.21 -0.30 -3.37
CA PRO A 164 13.99 0.24 -2.78
C PRO A 164 14.29 1.55 -2.02
N CYS A 165 13.90 2.69 -2.59
CA CYS A 165 14.19 4.03 -2.05
C CYS A 165 15.69 4.29 -1.81
N GLY A 166 16.57 3.76 -2.67
CA GLY A 166 18.02 3.88 -2.53
C GLY A 166 18.62 3.06 -1.38
N LEU A 167 17.81 2.23 -0.70
CA LEU A 167 18.26 1.36 0.37
C LEU A 167 18.82 0.05 -0.18
N ASP A 168 19.67 -0.60 0.62
CA ASP A 168 20.06 -1.97 0.38
C ASP A 168 18.82 -2.87 0.43
N PRO A 169 18.58 -3.75 -0.57
CA PRO A 169 17.49 -4.72 -0.55
C PRO A 169 17.41 -5.56 0.72
N ASP A 170 18.55 -5.90 1.31
CA ASP A 170 18.62 -6.65 2.58
C ASP A 170 18.09 -5.85 3.79
N THR A 171 17.83 -4.56 3.63
CA THR A 171 17.12 -3.77 4.63
C THR A 171 15.66 -4.17 4.76
N MET A 172 15.06 -4.78 3.75
CA MET A 172 13.66 -5.19 3.77
C MET A 172 13.45 -6.46 4.62
N THR A 173 12.34 -6.49 5.34
CA THR A 173 11.92 -7.66 6.14
C THR A 173 10.43 -7.92 6.04
N SER A 174 9.95 -9.03 6.59
CA SER A 174 8.53 -9.40 6.66
C SER A 174 8.14 -9.82 8.07
N MET A 175 6.82 -9.82 8.35
CA MET A 175 6.29 -10.31 9.63
C MET A 175 6.66 -11.78 9.86
N GLU A 176 6.60 -12.62 8.80
CA GLU A 176 7.02 -14.02 8.85
C GLU A 176 8.48 -14.18 9.32
N ARG A 177 9.41 -13.39 8.76
CA ARG A 177 10.82 -13.41 9.17
C ARG A 177 11.03 -12.97 10.63
N LEU A 178 10.27 -11.98 11.07
CA LEU A 178 10.38 -11.44 12.42
C LEU A 178 9.77 -12.36 13.48
N THR A 179 8.69 -13.08 13.15
CA THR A 179 7.99 -13.98 14.08
C THR A 179 8.47 -15.43 14.00
N GLY A 180 9.25 -15.77 12.96
CA GLY A 180 9.72 -17.13 12.69
C GLY A 180 8.61 -18.08 12.21
N ARG A 181 7.43 -17.56 11.87
CA ARG A 181 6.29 -18.37 11.38
C ARG A 181 5.46 -17.61 10.35
N ARG A 182 4.86 -18.36 9.43
CA ARG A 182 3.87 -17.82 8.50
C ARG A 182 2.63 -17.33 9.25
N LEU A 183 2.11 -16.18 8.86
CA LEU A 183 0.93 -15.58 9.47
C LEU A 183 -0.29 -15.73 8.57
N GLU A 184 -1.46 -15.91 9.19
CA GLU A 184 -2.72 -15.92 8.47
C GLU A 184 -3.08 -14.50 7.99
N MET A 185 -3.16 -14.31 6.67
CA MET A 185 -3.44 -13.01 6.05
C MET A 185 -4.75 -12.40 6.55
N VAL A 186 -5.78 -13.22 6.76
CA VAL A 186 -7.07 -12.77 7.30
C VAL A 186 -6.92 -12.15 8.70
N ALA A 187 -6.07 -12.74 9.55
CA ALA A 187 -5.81 -12.19 10.88
C ALA A 187 -5.07 -10.84 10.78
N VAL A 188 -4.10 -10.72 9.87
CA VAL A 188 -3.37 -9.45 9.64
C VAL A 188 -4.31 -8.38 9.10
N LYS A 189 -5.14 -8.69 8.11
CA LYS A 189 -6.14 -7.77 7.56
C LYS A 189 -7.07 -7.24 8.66
N ARG A 190 -7.58 -8.11 9.54
CA ARG A 190 -8.45 -7.73 10.65
C ARG A 190 -7.79 -6.70 11.57
N GLU A 191 -6.53 -6.92 11.96
CA GLU A 191 -5.83 -5.98 12.84
C GLU A 191 -5.47 -4.67 12.13
N VAL A 192 -5.19 -4.70 10.82
CA VAL A 192 -5.01 -3.48 10.01
C VAL A 192 -6.32 -2.69 9.92
N VAL A 193 -7.46 -3.34 9.66
CA VAL A 193 -8.79 -2.70 9.61
C VAL A 193 -9.12 -2.06 10.96
N ARG A 194 -8.94 -2.79 12.06
CA ARG A 194 -9.16 -2.26 13.42
C ARG A 194 -8.30 -1.03 13.70
N SER A 195 -6.97 -1.15 13.47
CA SER A 195 -6.04 -0.06 13.70
C SER A 195 -6.33 1.14 12.80
N PHE A 196 -6.78 0.91 11.56
CA PHE A 196 -7.18 1.97 10.66
C PHE A 196 -8.41 2.73 11.18
N SER A 197 -9.44 2.00 11.64
CA SER A 197 -10.63 2.58 12.26
C SER A 197 -10.27 3.45 13.48
N ASP A 198 -9.39 2.94 14.34
CA ASP A 198 -8.96 3.64 15.56
C ASP A 198 -8.19 4.93 15.23
N VAL A 199 -7.22 4.88 14.33
CA VAL A 199 -6.35 6.01 14.00
C VAL A 199 -7.08 7.09 13.21
N PHE A 200 -7.88 6.70 12.21
CA PHE A 200 -8.63 7.64 11.36
C PHE A 200 -10.01 8.01 11.93
N ARG A 201 -10.45 7.35 13.02
CA ARG A 201 -11.75 7.55 13.69
C ARG A 201 -12.93 7.37 12.74
N VAL A 202 -12.86 6.29 11.94
CA VAL A 202 -13.87 5.91 10.95
C VAL A 202 -14.47 4.54 11.27
N ASP A 203 -15.71 4.31 10.83
CA ASP A 203 -16.34 3.00 10.83
C ASP A 203 -16.19 2.39 9.45
N LEU A 204 -15.40 1.32 9.33
CA LEU A 204 -15.21 0.59 8.09
C LEU A 204 -16.35 -0.40 7.89
N VAL A 205 -17.13 -0.19 6.82
CA VAL A 205 -18.27 -1.03 6.43
C VAL A 205 -17.93 -1.78 5.15
N GLU A 206 -18.08 -3.09 5.15
CA GLU A 206 -17.84 -3.91 3.96
C GLU A 206 -18.70 -3.44 2.79
N GLY A 207 -18.07 -3.15 1.66
CA GLY A 207 -18.70 -2.78 0.41
C GLY A 207 -18.57 -3.88 -0.63
N ALA A 208 -19.53 -3.97 -1.54
CA ALA A 208 -19.36 -4.80 -2.72
C ALA A 208 -18.47 -4.08 -3.74
N PRO A 209 -17.54 -4.76 -4.42
CA PRO A 209 -16.78 -4.17 -5.51
C PRO A 209 -17.75 -3.72 -6.59
N VAL A 210 -17.77 -2.41 -6.86
CA VAL A 210 -18.65 -1.80 -7.86
C VAL A 210 -18.17 -2.27 -9.25
N ARG A 211 -18.83 -3.26 -9.83
CA ARG A 211 -18.52 -3.82 -11.16
C ARG A 211 -18.53 -2.79 -12.29
N ALA A 212 -19.12 -1.61 -12.09
CA ALA A 212 -19.25 -0.55 -13.08
C ALA A 212 -17.96 0.22 -13.39
N HIS A 213 -16.90 0.07 -12.57
CA HIS A 213 -15.67 0.86 -12.71
C HIS A 213 -14.49 0.06 -13.32
N LEU A 214 -14.69 -1.21 -13.62
CA LEU A 214 -13.66 -2.05 -14.26
C LEU A 214 -13.82 -1.98 -15.79
N ARG A 215 -13.38 -0.89 -16.43
CA ARG A 215 -13.20 -0.87 -17.88
C ARG A 215 -11.79 -1.39 -18.21
N PRO A 216 -11.65 -2.35 -19.14
CA PRO A 216 -10.33 -2.79 -19.56
C PRO A 216 -9.60 -1.67 -20.31
N THR A 217 -8.51 -1.18 -19.75
CA THR A 217 -7.64 -0.19 -20.42
C THR A 217 -6.61 -0.90 -21.30
N PRO A 218 -6.32 -0.41 -22.53
CA PRO A 218 -5.28 -0.99 -23.39
C PRO A 218 -3.90 -0.81 -22.75
N GLN A 219 -3.19 -1.92 -22.61
CA GLN A 219 -1.83 -1.98 -22.05
C GLN A 219 -0.84 -1.22 -22.94
N LYS A 220 -0.28 -0.10 -22.50
CA LYS A 220 0.99 0.39 -23.01
C LYS A 220 2.12 -0.37 -22.31
N LYS A 221 2.63 -1.42 -22.96
CA LYS A 221 3.92 -2.00 -22.60
C LYS A 221 5.01 -0.99 -22.94
N ILE A 222 5.83 -0.65 -21.96
CA ILE A 222 7.10 0.04 -22.24
C ILE A 222 8.04 -1.08 -22.70
N ASN A 223 8.40 -1.05 -23.99
CA ASN A 223 9.43 -1.90 -24.58
C ASN A 223 10.82 -1.39 -24.14
#